data_ea1001ade3a22f1df5aa89c2865a9cea
#
_entry.id   ea1001ade3a22f1df5aa89c2865a9cea
#
_cell.length_a   1.000
_cell.length_b   1.000
_cell.length_c   1.000
_cell.angle_alpha   90.00
_cell.angle_beta   90.00
_cell.angle_gamma   90.00
#
_symmetry.space_group_name_H-M   'P 1'
#
loop_
_entity.id
_entity.type
_entity.pdbx_description
1 polymer ?
#
loop_
_entity_poly.entity_id
_entity_poly.type
_entity_poly.pdbx_seq_one_letter_code
_entity_poly.pdbx_strand_id
1 'polypeptide(L)' 'MIEKRSAPRHRVFKHGTVAFRGGGSVDCTVRNISSNGARIDVPYPVSLPESFTLVIEVDQFLRRCHAVWSSDERIGVAFD' A
#
# COMPACT_ATOMS: atom_id res chain seq x y z
N MET A 1 -25.38 -4.32 -17.08
CA MET A 1 -23.94 -4.28 -17.30
C MET A 1 -23.21 -4.78 -16.09
N ILE A 2 -22.19 -5.50 -16.29
CA ILE A 2 -21.47 -6.10 -15.21
C ILE A 2 -20.34 -5.19 -14.78
N GLU A 3 -20.26 -4.97 -13.50
CA GLU A 3 -19.17 -4.23 -12.96
C GLU A 3 -17.93 -5.10 -12.93
N LYS A 4 -16.92 -4.67 -13.65
CA LYS A 4 -15.71 -5.46 -13.75
C LYS A 4 -14.81 -5.30 -12.57
N ARG A 5 -14.87 -4.18 -11.90
CA ARG A 5 -13.99 -3.94 -10.81
C ARG A 5 -14.35 -4.81 -9.65
N SER A 6 -13.38 -5.43 -9.09
CA SER A 6 -13.63 -6.34 -7.99
C SER A 6 -13.96 -5.60 -6.71
N ALA A 7 -13.51 -4.35 -6.54
CA ALA A 7 -13.76 -3.63 -5.31
C ALA A 7 -13.70 -2.14 -5.57
N PRO A 8 -14.57 -1.37 -4.93
CA PRO A 8 -14.48 0.08 -5.04
C PRO A 8 -13.25 0.61 -4.33
N ARG A 9 -12.74 1.70 -4.82
CA ARG A 9 -11.63 2.38 -4.19
C ARG A 9 -12.13 3.56 -3.43
N HIS A 10 -11.54 3.78 -2.27
CA HIS A 10 -11.86 4.91 -1.43
C HIS A 10 -10.66 5.81 -1.35
N ARG A 11 -10.85 7.08 -1.60
CA ARG A 11 -9.80 8.05 -1.40
C ARG A 11 -9.63 8.28 0.07
N VAL A 12 -8.39 8.28 0.50
CA VAL A 12 -8.06 8.52 1.91
C VAL A 12 -6.78 9.34 1.94
N PHE A 13 -6.41 9.77 3.12
CA PHE A 13 -5.14 10.44 3.33
C PHE A 13 -4.69 10.03 4.72
N LYS A 14 -4.00 8.92 4.80
CA LYS A 14 -3.64 8.33 6.08
C LYS A 14 -2.18 8.02 6.12
N HIS A 15 -1.59 8.20 7.28
CA HIS A 15 -0.22 7.80 7.50
C HIS A 15 -0.14 6.27 7.58
N GLY A 16 0.84 5.71 6.91
CA GLY A 16 1.08 4.28 6.98
C GLY A 16 2.56 4.00 7.07
N THR A 17 2.87 2.74 7.19
CA THR A 17 4.25 2.28 7.26
C THR A 17 4.38 1.03 6.41
N VAL A 18 5.41 1.00 5.57
CA VAL A 18 5.78 -0.21 4.85
C VAL A 18 6.85 -0.89 5.67
N ALA A 19 6.54 -2.07 6.19
CA ALA A 19 7.45 -2.79 7.07
C ALA A 19 8.05 -3.98 6.34
N PHE A 20 9.36 -4.13 6.49
CA PHE A 20 10.10 -5.18 5.80
C PHE A 20 10.37 -6.34 6.72
N ARG A 21 10.46 -7.52 6.18
CA ARG A 21 10.72 -8.69 6.94
C ARG A 21 12.10 -8.54 7.57
N GLY A 22 12.95 -8.37 7.64
CA GLY A 22 14.23 -8.29 8.30
C GLY A 22 14.36 -7.12 9.25
N GLY A 23 13.30 -6.40 9.43
CA GLY A 23 13.35 -5.18 10.22
C GLY A 23 13.45 -4.00 9.31
N GLY A 24 13.35 -2.90 9.53
CA GLY A 24 13.36 -1.75 8.65
C GLY A 24 11.98 -1.41 8.19
N SER A 25 11.77 -0.14 7.92
CA SER A 25 10.47 0.33 7.47
C SER A 25 10.64 1.68 6.81
N VAL A 26 9.60 2.04 6.05
CA VAL A 26 9.53 3.32 5.37
C VAL A 26 8.16 3.91 5.64
N ASP A 27 8.12 5.17 6.02
CA ASP A 27 6.85 5.86 6.16
C ASP A 27 6.20 6.05 4.81
N CYS A 28 4.89 6.04 4.78
CA CYS A 28 4.17 6.28 3.55
C CYS A 28 2.87 7.00 3.87
N THR A 29 2.24 7.50 2.82
CA THR A 29 0.91 8.06 2.91
C THR A 29 -0.01 7.22 2.04
N VAL A 30 -1.07 6.71 2.62
CA VAL A 30 -2.05 5.92 1.87
C VAL A 30 -3.01 6.88 1.21
N ARG A 31 -3.10 6.83 -0.11
CA ARG A 31 -3.89 7.78 -0.87
C ARG A 31 -5.22 7.21 -1.34
N ASN A 32 -5.30 5.93 -1.54
CA ASN A 32 -6.58 5.27 -1.73
C ASN A 32 -6.42 3.80 -1.35
N ILE A 33 -7.55 3.17 -1.09
CA ILE A 33 -7.53 1.81 -0.59
C ILE A 33 -8.84 1.11 -0.99
N SER A 34 -8.74 -0.18 -1.22
CA SER A 34 -9.89 -1.04 -1.47
C SER A 34 -9.64 -2.35 -0.75
N SER A 35 -10.54 -3.29 -0.90
CA SER A 35 -10.33 -4.59 -0.29
C SER A 35 -9.20 -5.37 -0.96
N ASN A 36 -8.79 -4.97 -2.16
CA ASN A 36 -7.78 -5.69 -2.92
C ASN A 36 -6.39 -5.06 -2.87
N GLY A 37 -6.31 -3.80 -2.57
CA GLY A 37 -5.02 -3.13 -2.59
C GLY A 37 -5.12 -1.66 -2.28
N ALA A 38 -4.02 -0.95 -2.49
CA ALA A 38 -3.95 0.46 -2.16
C ALA A 38 -2.93 1.16 -3.03
N ARG A 39 -3.02 2.48 -3.08
CA ARG A 39 -1.94 3.30 -3.62
C ARG A 39 -1.32 4.08 -2.49
N ILE A 40 -0.03 4.04 -2.41
CA ILE A 40 0.70 4.75 -1.36
C ILE A 40 1.74 5.66 -2.00
N ASP A 41 2.04 6.73 -1.29
CA ASP A 41 3.13 7.64 -1.65
C ASP A 41 4.21 7.48 -0.60
N VAL A 42 5.46 7.47 -1.06
CA VAL A 42 6.62 7.39 -0.17
C VAL A 42 7.43 8.66 -0.30
N PRO A 43 8.22 9.03 0.72
CA PRO A 43 8.92 10.32 0.71
C PRO A 43 10.10 10.36 -0.25
N TYR A 44 10.56 9.24 -0.73
CA TYR A 44 11.66 9.19 -1.69
C TYR A 44 11.56 7.84 -2.42
N PRO A 45 12.15 7.75 -3.60
CA PRO A 45 12.11 6.47 -4.31
C PRO A 45 12.75 5.38 -3.48
N VAL A 46 12.06 4.26 -3.38
CA VAL A 46 12.56 3.13 -2.62
C VAL A 46 12.49 1.87 -3.49
N SER A 47 13.38 0.96 -3.19
CA SER A 47 13.39 -0.33 -3.83
C SER A 47 12.75 -1.30 -2.87
N LEU A 48 11.60 -1.82 -3.23
CA LEU A 48 10.84 -2.67 -2.33
C LEU A 48 11.14 -4.14 -2.61
N PRO A 49 11.15 -4.97 -1.57
CA PRO A 49 11.23 -6.40 -1.79
C PRO A 49 9.93 -6.89 -2.41
N GLU A 50 9.94 -8.15 -2.81
CA GLU A 50 8.79 -8.73 -3.46
C GLU A 50 7.55 -8.68 -2.59
N SER A 51 7.73 -8.77 -1.30
CA SER A 51 6.64 -8.87 -0.36
C SER A 51 6.97 -8.03 0.86
N PHE A 52 5.98 -7.36 1.39
CA PHE A 52 6.15 -6.50 2.56
C PHE A 52 4.80 -6.36 3.26
N THR A 53 4.79 -5.67 4.40
CA THR A 53 3.57 -5.47 5.15
C THR A 53 3.22 -4.00 5.17
N LEU A 54 1.97 -3.69 4.86
CA LEU A 54 1.46 -2.33 4.99
C LEU A 54 0.73 -2.23 6.32
N VAL A 55 1.12 -1.24 7.10
CA VAL A 55 0.55 -0.99 8.41
C VAL A 55 -0.11 0.38 8.42
N ILE A 56 -1.36 0.45 8.83
CA ILE A 56 -2.08 1.71 9.02
C ILE A 56 -2.58 1.67 10.44
N GLU A 57 -1.83 2.29 11.35
CA GLU A 57 -2.09 2.12 12.78
C GLU A 57 -3.43 2.66 13.21
N VAL A 58 -3.84 3.77 12.64
CA VAL A 58 -5.09 4.39 13.05
C VAL A 58 -6.28 3.47 12.77
N ASP A 59 -6.14 2.58 11.81
CA ASP A 59 -7.20 1.63 11.47
C ASP A 59 -6.93 0.24 12.02
N GLN A 60 -5.83 0.06 12.73
CA GLN A 60 -5.42 -1.25 13.18
C GLN A 60 -5.33 -2.23 12.01
N PHE A 61 -4.83 -1.71 10.90
CA PHE A 61 -4.75 -2.46 9.65
C PHE A 61 -3.32 -2.95 9.47
N LEU A 62 -3.19 -4.22 9.13
CA LEU A 62 -1.88 -4.82 8.89
C LEU A 62 -2.07 -5.95 7.89
N ARG A 63 -1.52 -5.80 6.70
CA ARG A 63 -1.70 -6.80 5.64
C ARG A 63 -0.40 -6.99 4.88
N ARG A 64 -0.13 -8.24 4.56
CA ARG A 64 0.95 -8.54 3.62
C ARG A 64 0.52 -8.12 2.24
N CYS A 65 1.47 -7.62 1.47
CA CYS A 65 1.17 -7.18 0.14
C CYS A 65 2.42 -7.24 -0.74
N HIS A 66 2.20 -6.97 -2.03
CA HIS A 66 3.29 -6.88 -2.97
C HIS A 66 3.01 -5.71 -3.89
N ALA A 67 4.07 -5.12 -4.44
CA ALA A 67 3.94 -4.01 -5.36
C ALA A 67 3.52 -4.52 -6.72
N VAL A 68 2.53 -3.87 -7.32
CA VAL A 68 2.11 -4.21 -8.67
C VAL A 68 2.61 -3.19 -9.68
N TRP A 69 2.91 -1.99 -9.23
CA TRP A 69 3.58 -0.99 -10.06
C TRP A 69 4.23 0.03 -9.14
N SER A 70 5.24 0.72 -9.62
CA SER A 70 5.83 1.81 -8.89
C SER A 70 6.32 2.86 -9.88
N SER A 71 6.29 4.10 -9.47
CA SER A 71 6.70 5.22 -10.29
C SER A 71 7.17 6.32 -9.35
N ASP A 72 8.46 6.60 -9.37
CA ASP A 72 9.05 7.61 -8.50
C ASP A 72 8.68 7.34 -7.05
N GLU A 73 7.78 8.14 -6.51
CA GLU A 73 7.39 8.07 -5.09
C GLU A 73 5.99 7.54 -4.91
N ARG A 74 5.45 6.87 -5.93
CA ARG A 74 4.10 6.32 -5.87
C ARG A 74 4.17 4.83 -6.11
N ILE A 75 3.40 4.08 -5.34
CA ILE A 75 3.44 2.64 -5.43
C ILE A 75 2.01 2.11 -5.33
N GLY A 76 1.67 1.24 -6.28
CA GLY A 76 0.42 0.50 -6.19
C GLY A 76 0.70 -0.86 -5.61
N VAL A 77 -0.04 -1.23 -4.58
CA VAL A 77 0.17 -2.50 -3.91
C VAL A 77 -1.10 -3.33 -3.97
N ALA A 78 -0.93 -4.63 -4.01
CA ALA A 78 -2.04 -5.57 -3.92
C ALA A 78 -1.88 -6.34 -2.62
N PHE A 79 -2.99 -6.57 -1.94
CA PHE A 79 -2.97 -7.34 -0.70
C PHE A 79 -2.92 -8.82 -1.02
N ASP A 80 -2.13 -9.55 -0.27
CA ASP A 80 -2.04 -11.00 -0.42
C ASP A 80 -3.21 -11.72 0.19
#